data_f2132bd3c24950b4ec6b38d763900393
#
_entry.id   f2132bd3c24950b4ec6b38d763900393
#
_cell.length_a   1.000
_cell.length_b   1.000
_cell.length_c   1.000
_cell.angle_alpha   90.00
_cell.angle_beta   90.00
_cell.angle_gamma   90.00
#
_symmetry.space_group_name_H-M   'P 1'
#
loop_
_entity.id
_entity.type
_entity.pdbx_description
1 polymer ?
#
loop_
_entity_poly.entity_id
_entity_poly.type
_entity_poly.pdbx_seq_one_letter_code
_entity_poly.pdbx_strand_id
1 'polypeptide(L)'
;KVVSVTVGTAGAGKEIKADAVVLAGGGFESGALKLDSHGHLHETILDLPVTMPEGVKEEDLIHGDYWGSPQPLFLCGVEVDETMLVTYQGKPVHSNVYAAGGVIAGATRWQEKSGEGIALGSAIKAADAILSSVGAGAATKERN
;
A
#
# COMPACT_ATOMS: atom_id res chain seq x y z
N LYS A 1 -8.63 -1.78 13.66
CA LYS A 1 -8.37 -3.15 13.18
C LYS A 1 -9.45 -3.55 12.18
N VAL A 2 -9.07 -4.00 11.00
CA VAL A 2 -9.96 -4.61 10.01
C VAL A 2 -10.28 -6.04 10.47
N VAL A 3 -11.55 -6.46 10.36
CA VAL A 3 -12.01 -7.80 10.76
C VAL A 3 -12.55 -8.61 9.58
N SER A 4 -12.93 -7.93 8.51
CA SER A 4 -13.36 -8.53 7.24
C SER A 4 -13.16 -7.58 6.08
N VAL A 5 -13.13 -8.11 4.89
CA VAL A 5 -13.12 -7.37 3.62
C VAL A 5 -14.25 -7.87 2.74
N THR A 6 -14.90 -6.94 2.02
CA THR A 6 -15.93 -7.31 1.04
C THR A 6 -15.31 -7.35 -0.34
N VAL A 7 -15.37 -8.51 -0.99
CA VAL A 7 -14.88 -8.71 -2.35
C VAL A 7 -16.05 -8.70 -3.31
N GLY A 8 -16.01 -7.81 -4.32
CA GLY A 8 -16.99 -7.80 -5.41
C GLY A 8 -16.76 -8.99 -6.33
N THR A 9 -17.72 -9.91 -6.37
CA THR A 9 -17.79 -10.98 -7.36
C THR A 9 -19.02 -10.78 -8.24
N ALA A 10 -19.03 -11.33 -9.46
CA ALA A 10 -20.07 -11.14 -10.48
C ALA A 10 -21.51 -11.08 -9.90
N GLY A 11 -21.93 -9.87 -9.53
CA GLY A 11 -23.31 -9.57 -9.09
C GLY A 11 -23.58 -9.63 -7.58
N ALA A 12 -22.61 -10.00 -6.72
CA ALA A 12 -22.78 -9.98 -5.25
C ALA A 12 -21.46 -9.68 -4.53
N GLY A 13 -21.53 -8.92 -3.44
CA GLY A 13 -20.39 -8.77 -2.51
C GLY A 13 -20.27 -9.99 -1.62
N LYS A 14 -19.06 -10.55 -1.51
CA LYS A 14 -18.75 -11.62 -0.56
C LYS A 14 -17.88 -11.06 0.57
N GLU A 15 -18.36 -11.19 1.79
CA GLU A 15 -17.58 -10.85 2.97
C GLU A 15 -16.61 -12.00 3.31
N ILE A 16 -15.35 -11.64 3.51
CA ILE A 16 -14.27 -12.55 3.90
C ILE A 16 -13.68 -12.05 5.22
N LYS A 17 -13.77 -12.84 6.28
CA LYS A 17 -13.12 -12.55 7.56
C LYS A 17 -11.62 -12.68 7.40
N ALA A 18 -10.87 -11.76 7.99
CA ALA A 18 -9.42 -11.72 7.90
C ALA A 18 -8.78 -11.25 9.22
N ASP A 19 -7.73 -11.93 9.65
CA ASP A 19 -6.89 -11.49 10.78
C ASP A 19 -5.94 -10.39 10.35
N ALA A 20 -5.48 -10.41 9.09
CA ALA A 20 -4.68 -9.39 8.46
C ALA A 20 -5.08 -9.21 6.99
N VAL A 21 -4.79 -8.04 6.44
CA VAL A 21 -5.02 -7.69 5.03
C VAL A 21 -3.71 -7.18 4.44
N VAL A 22 -3.34 -7.69 3.27
CA VAL A 22 -2.21 -7.18 2.49
C VAL A 22 -2.75 -6.51 1.24
N LEU A 23 -2.55 -5.21 1.12
CA LEU A 23 -2.85 -4.45 -0.08
C LEU A 23 -1.70 -4.63 -1.08
N ALA A 24 -1.95 -5.36 -2.16
CA ALA A 24 -0.99 -5.66 -3.22
C ALA A 24 -1.58 -5.34 -4.61
N GLY A 25 -2.34 -4.25 -4.70
CA GLY A 25 -3.11 -3.87 -5.90
C GLY A 25 -2.28 -3.28 -7.04
N GLY A 26 -0.98 -3.10 -6.86
CA GLY A 26 -0.11 -2.39 -7.81
C GLY A 26 -0.12 -0.88 -7.59
N GLY A 27 0.11 -0.10 -8.63
CA GLY A 27 0.22 1.36 -8.55
C GLY A 27 -0.79 2.07 -9.48
N PHE A 28 -0.32 3.13 -10.13
CA PHE A 28 -1.15 3.89 -11.07
C PHE A 28 -1.53 3.07 -12.31
N GLU A 29 -0.65 2.22 -12.81
CA GLU A 29 -0.87 1.41 -14.00
C GLU A 29 -1.97 0.35 -13.82
N SER A 30 -2.14 -0.15 -12.61
CA SER A 30 -3.20 -1.11 -12.26
C SER A 30 -4.49 -0.43 -11.82
N GLY A 31 -4.45 0.89 -11.59
CA GLY A 31 -5.56 1.67 -11.06
C GLY A 31 -5.78 1.56 -9.56
N ALA A 32 -4.86 0.92 -8.81
CA ALA A 32 -4.90 0.91 -7.35
C ALA A 32 -4.62 2.30 -6.76
N LEU A 33 -3.78 3.09 -7.45
CA LEU A 33 -3.60 4.51 -7.19
C LEU A 33 -4.18 5.31 -8.35
N LYS A 34 -4.81 6.44 -8.06
CA LYS A 34 -5.37 7.36 -9.05
C LYS A 34 -5.09 8.80 -8.68
N LEU A 35 -4.85 9.61 -9.71
CA LEU A 35 -4.88 11.05 -9.65
C LEU A 35 -6.19 11.51 -10.31
N ASP A 36 -7.03 12.24 -9.60
CA ASP A 36 -8.28 12.75 -10.15
C ASP A 36 -8.08 14.03 -10.95
N SER A 37 -9.15 14.53 -11.56
CA SER A 37 -9.13 15.76 -12.38
C SER A 37 -8.92 17.05 -11.55
N HIS A 38 -8.95 16.96 -10.24
CA HIS A 38 -8.70 18.07 -9.31
C HIS A 38 -7.29 18.01 -8.72
N GLY A 39 -6.48 17.03 -9.08
CA GLY A 39 -5.12 16.84 -8.59
C GLY A 39 -5.02 15.99 -7.33
N HIS A 40 -6.12 15.44 -6.81
CA HIS A 40 -6.09 14.64 -5.59
C HIS A 40 -5.69 13.19 -5.86
N LEU A 41 -4.87 12.65 -4.99
CA LEU A 41 -4.41 11.26 -5.01
C LEU A 41 -5.34 10.37 -4.19
N HIS A 42 -5.68 9.21 -4.75
CA HIS A 42 -6.56 8.22 -4.11
C HIS A 42 -5.96 6.83 -4.17
N GLU A 43 -6.04 6.10 -3.08
CA GLU A 43 -5.94 4.64 -3.06
C GLU A 43 -7.37 4.09 -3.20
N THR A 44 -7.61 3.24 -4.20
CA THR A 44 -8.98 2.96 -4.69
C THR A 44 -9.61 1.69 -4.12
N ILE A 45 -8.89 0.91 -3.30
CA ILE A 45 -9.33 -0.39 -2.80
C ILE A 45 -9.82 -0.31 -1.35
N LEU A 46 -9.06 0.36 -0.50
CA LEU A 46 -9.33 0.49 0.94
C LEU A 46 -9.46 1.94 1.40
N ASP A 47 -9.38 2.89 0.47
CA ASP A 47 -9.41 4.34 0.74
C ASP A 47 -8.34 4.78 1.76
N LEU A 48 -7.13 4.24 1.59
CA LEU A 48 -6.00 4.55 2.46
C LEU A 48 -5.39 5.91 2.10
N PRO A 49 -4.83 6.63 3.09
CA PRO A 49 -4.12 7.86 2.82
C PRO A 49 -2.94 7.65 1.86
N VAL A 50 -2.84 8.48 0.84
CA VAL A 50 -1.72 8.49 -0.11
C VAL A 50 -0.80 9.64 0.24
N THR A 51 0.50 9.38 0.34
CA THR A 51 1.52 10.40 0.59
C THR A 51 2.21 10.82 -0.69
N MET A 52 2.60 12.09 -0.75
CA MET A 52 3.46 12.67 -1.78
C MET A 52 4.88 12.84 -1.26
N PRO A 53 5.89 12.88 -2.14
CA PRO A 53 7.25 13.24 -1.75
C PRO A 53 7.28 14.61 -1.06
N GLU A 54 8.16 14.76 -0.07
CA GLU A 54 8.33 16.02 0.65
C GLU A 54 8.67 17.18 -0.30
N GLY A 55 7.99 18.31 -0.15
CA GLY A 55 8.22 19.51 -0.95
C GLY A 55 7.63 19.50 -2.35
N VAL A 56 7.00 18.40 -2.79
CA VAL A 56 6.29 18.30 -4.07
C VAL A 56 4.86 18.79 -3.90
N LYS A 57 4.41 19.65 -4.81
CA LYS A 57 3.01 20.08 -4.87
C LYS A 57 2.23 19.26 -5.90
N GLU A 58 0.91 19.23 -5.78
CA GLU A 58 0.02 18.54 -6.72
C GLU A 58 0.27 18.95 -8.17
N GLU A 59 0.51 20.24 -8.42
CA GLU A 59 0.80 20.80 -9.74
C GLU A 59 2.13 20.34 -10.34
N ASP A 60 3.07 19.86 -9.50
CA ASP A 60 4.42 19.42 -9.89
C ASP A 60 4.54 17.89 -10.00
N LEU A 61 3.45 17.15 -9.81
CA LEU A 61 3.46 15.67 -9.85
C LEU A 61 3.86 15.11 -11.21
N ILE A 62 3.51 15.82 -12.28
CA ILE A 62 3.82 15.43 -13.66
C ILE A 62 4.52 16.60 -14.35
N HIS A 63 5.67 16.35 -14.92
CA HIS A 63 6.38 17.35 -15.72
C HIS A 63 6.70 16.84 -17.14
N GLY A 64 7.02 17.78 -18.05
CA GLY A 64 7.19 17.50 -19.48
C GLY A 64 8.43 16.69 -19.85
N ASP A 65 9.43 16.60 -18.97
CA ASP A 65 10.63 15.79 -19.20
C ASP A 65 10.37 14.32 -18.78
N TYR A 66 9.75 13.58 -19.69
CA TYR A 66 9.35 12.21 -19.43
C TYR A 66 10.52 11.24 -19.24
N TRP A 67 11.65 11.50 -19.93
CA TRP A 67 12.79 10.57 -19.98
C TRP A 67 13.98 10.99 -19.13
N GLY A 68 14.12 12.28 -18.83
CA GLY A 68 15.30 12.83 -18.18
C GLY A 68 15.24 12.83 -16.66
N SER A 69 14.05 13.00 -16.09
CA SER A 69 13.86 13.08 -14.64
C SER A 69 12.75 12.16 -14.16
N PRO A 70 12.88 11.58 -12.94
CA PRO A 70 11.80 10.81 -12.33
C PRO A 70 10.54 11.67 -12.20
N GLN A 71 9.39 11.16 -12.59
CA GLN A 71 8.11 11.80 -12.36
C GLN A 71 7.74 11.68 -10.89
N PRO A 72 7.51 12.78 -10.16
CA PRO A 72 7.16 12.73 -8.74
C PRO A 72 5.91 11.91 -8.44
N LEU A 73 4.98 11.84 -9.39
CA LEU A 73 3.78 11.01 -9.29
C LEU A 73 4.11 9.55 -8.94
N PHE A 74 5.15 8.97 -9.52
CA PHE A 74 5.52 7.58 -9.27
C PHE A 74 6.21 7.33 -7.92
N LEU A 75 6.49 8.39 -7.17
CA LEU A 75 6.95 8.31 -5.77
C LEU A 75 5.79 8.36 -4.78
N CYS A 76 4.59 8.73 -5.25
CA CYS A 76 3.40 8.76 -4.41
C CYS A 76 2.91 7.35 -4.13
N GLY A 77 2.36 7.14 -2.94
CA GLY A 77 1.82 5.85 -2.56
C GLY A 77 1.36 5.82 -1.11
N VAL A 78 1.08 4.63 -0.65
CA VAL A 78 0.70 4.36 0.74
C VAL A 78 1.97 4.26 1.59
N GLU A 79 2.04 5.03 2.67
CA GLU A 79 3.16 4.99 3.62
C GLU A 79 3.13 3.67 4.40
N VAL A 80 4.31 3.06 4.59
CA VAL A 80 4.46 1.85 5.40
C VAL A 80 5.64 2.00 6.35
N ASP A 81 5.59 1.29 7.48
CA ASP A 81 6.74 1.12 8.35
C ASP A 81 7.68 0.00 7.87
N GLU A 82 8.72 -0.29 8.65
CA GLU A 82 9.71 -1.33 8.35
C GLU A 82 9.12 -2.75 8.27
N THR A 83 7.93 -2.96 8.82
CA THR A 83 7.20 -4.24 8.80
C THR A 83 6.16 -4.30 7.68
N MET A 84 6.10 -3.30 6.82
CA MET A 84 5.09 -3.09 5.78
C MET A 84 3.68 -2.81 6.33
N LEU A 85 3.52 -2.51 7.62
CA LEU A 85 2.25 -2.06 8.18
C LEU A 85 1.94 -0.65 7.65
N VAL A 86 0.70 -0.45 7.20
CA VAL A 86 0.27 0.85 6.65
C VAL A 86 0.23 1.90 7.73
N THR A 87 0.96 3.00 7.48
CA THR A 87 1.04 4.17 8.36
C THR A 87 0.56 5.43 7.65
N TYR A 88 0.30 6.45 8.42
CA TYR A 88 0.12 7.82 7.94
C TYR A 88 0.69 8.77 8.98
N GLN A 89 1.63 9.62 8.56
CA GLN A 89 2.37 10.52 9.46
C GLN A 89 3.01 9.75 10.63
N GLY A 90 3.61 8.60 10.34
CA GLY A 90 4.29 7.73 11.31
C GLY A 90 3.37 6.98 12.27
N LYS A 91 2.04 6.98 12.07
CA LYS A 91 1.08 6.25 12.91
C LYS A 91 0.35 5.18 12.11
N PRO A 92 0.15 3.96 12.66
CA PRO A 92 -0.63 2.93 12.00
C PRO A 92 -2.05 3.40 11.68
N VAL A 93 -2.47 3.29 10.41
CA VAL A 93 -3.87 3.56 10.01
C VAL A 93 -4.78 2.46 10.54
N HIS A 94 -4.34 1.22 10.40
CA HIS A 94 -4.98 0.04 11.00
C HIS A 94 -3.90 -0.89 11.56
N SER A 95 -4.20 -1.59 12.65
CA SER A 95 -3.23 -2.46 13.33
C SER A 95 -2.93 -3.79 12.60
N ASN A 96 -3.58 -4.04 11.46
CA ASN A 96 -3.47 -5.30 10.69
C ASN A 96 -3.65 -5.12 9.18
N VAL A 97 -3.39 -3.93 8.65
CA VAL A 97 -3.38 -3.66 7.21
C VAL A 97 -1.95 -3.37 6.79
N TYR A 98 -1.46 -4.17 5.87
CA TYR A 98 -0.11 -4.11 5.31
C TYR A 98 -0.19 -3.75 3.83
N ALA A 99 0.89 -3.26 3.26
CA ALA A 99 0.98 -3.01 1.83
C ALA A 99 2.25 -3.62 1.23
N ALA A 100 2.16 -4.06 -0.03
CA ALA A 100 3.27 -4.65 -0.77
C ALA A 100 3.27 -4.22 -2.25
N GLY A 101 4.45 -4.15 -2.83
CA GLY A 101 4.63 -3.84 -4.24
C GLY A 101 4.42 -2.37 -4.58
N GLY A 102 3.91 -2.11 -5.77
CA GLY A 102 3.87 -0.78 -6.38
C GLY A 102 2.91 0.24 -5.78
N VAL A 103 2.11 -0.14 -4.79
CA VAL A 103 1.25 0.77 -4.04
C VAL A 103 2.00 1.55 -2.96
N ILE A 104 3.20 1.09 -2.59
CA ILE A 104 4.01 1.68 -1.52
C ILE A 104 4.63 2.99 -1.98
N ALA A 105 4.59 4.02 -1.14
CA ALA A 105 5.26 5.28 -1.36
C ALA A 105 6.78 5.09 -1.53
N GLY A 106 7.37 5.79 -2.48
CA GLY A 106 8.79 5.71 -2.79
C GLY A 106 9.21 4.45 -3.57
N ALA A 107 8.28 3.59 -3.97
CA ALA A 107 8.57 2.41 -4.80
C ALA A 107 8.87 2.82 -6.26
N THR A 108 10.09 3.25 -6.55
CA THR A 108 10.54 3.79 -7.84
C THR A 108 10.78 2.70 -8.90
N ARG A 109 9.80 1.85 -9.12
CA ARG A 109 9.87 0.67 -10.03
C ARG A 109 10.39 0.98 -11.43
N TRP A 110 9.96 2.11 -11.98
CA TRP A 110 10.34 2.56 -13.30
C TRP A 110 11.83 2.88 -13.39
N GLN A 111 12.34 3.66 -12.45
CA GLN A 111 13.72 4.12 -12.45
C GLN A 111 14.70 2.99 -12.12
N GLU A 112 14.37 2.19 -11.13
CA GLU A 112 15.21 1.09 -10.65
C GLU A 112 15.12 -0.18 -11.52
N LYS A 113 14.07 -0.29 -12.36
CA LYS A 113 13.73 -1.52 -13.11
C LYS A 113 13.63 -2.76 -12.21
N SER A 114 13.20 -2.55 -10.97
CA SER A 114 13.21 -3.52 -9.87
C SER A 114 11.80 -3.86 -9.37
N GLY A 115 10.78 -3.71 -10.21
CA GLY A 115 9.37 -3.90 -9.81
C GLY A 115 9.10 -5.25 -9.16
N GLU A 116 9.65 -6.33 -9.70
CA GLU A 116 9.54 -7.67 -9.13
C GLU A 116 10.29 -7.81 -7.81
N GLY A 117 11.45 -7.18 -7.68
CA GLY A 117 12.25 -7.17 -6.45
C GLY A 117 11.53 -6.43 -5.32
N ILE A 118 10.95 -5.26 -5.62
CA ILE A 118 10.13 -4.50 -4.66
C ILE A 118 8.91 -5.32 -4.24
N ALA A 119 8.20 -5.91 -5.19
CA ALA A 119 7.01 -6.71 -4.90
C ALA A 119 7.34 -7.92 -4.04
N LEU A 120 8.38 -8.69 -4.39
CA LEU A 120 8.78 -9.88 -3.64
C LEU A 120 9.32 -9.52 -2.24
N GLY A 121 10.22 -8.55 -2.15
CA GLY A 121 10.82 -8.15 -0.88
C GLY A 121 9.81 -7.59 0.11
N SER A 122 8.90 -6.73 -0.34
CA SER A 122 7.84 -6.18 0.51
C SER A 122 6.80 -7.22 0.91
N ALA A 123 6.45 -8.15 0.00
CA ALA A 123 5.53 -9.24 0.29
C ALA A 123 6.08 -10.20 1.36
N ILE A 124 7.38 -10.56 1.29
CA ILE A 124 8.04 -11.39 2.30
C ILE A 124 8.03 -10.69 3.66
N LYS A 125 8.41 -9.42 3.72
CA LYS A 125 8.39 -8.64 4.96
C LYS A 125 7.00 -8.57 5.58
N ALA A 126 5.97 -8.29 4.79
CA ALA A 126 4.59 -8.26 5.25
C ALA A 126 4.15 -9.63 5.79
N ALA A 127 4.47 -10.72 5.09
CA ALA A 127 4.14 -12.07 5.51
C ALA A 127 4.81 -12.44 6.84
N ASP A 128 6.09 -12.15 7.00
CA ASP A 128 6.84 -12.42 8.24
C ASP A 128 6.28 -11.64 9.43
N ALA A 129 5.91 -10.38 9.23
CA ALA A 129 5.29 -9.54 10.25
C ALA A 129 3.92 -10.08 10.67
N ILE A 130 3.09 -10.49 9.70
CA ILE A 130 1.77 -11.08 9.96
C ILE A 130 1.92 -12.40 10.75
N LEU A 131 2.78 -13.30 10.30
CA LEU A 131 3.01 -14.59 10.98
C LEU A 131 3.48 -14.38 12.42
N SER A 132 4.36 -13.42 12.66
CA SER A 132 4.84 -13.07 13.99
C SER A 132 3.71 -12.54 14.88
N SER A 133 2.82 -11.69 14.34
CA SER A 133 1.69 -11.10 15.07
C SER A 133 0.62 -12.13 15.43
N VAL A 134 0.30 -13.04 14.51
CA VAL A 134 -0.71 -14.10 14.70
C VAL A 134 -0.17 -15.17 15.66
N GLY A 135 1.08 -15.57 15.54
CA GLY A 135 1.73 -16.51 16.45
C GLY A 135 1.78 -16.03 17.91
N ALA A 136 2.07 -14.75 18.13
CA ALA A 136 2.02 -14.13 19.45
C ALA A 136 0.59 -14.11 20.04
N GLY A 137 -0.43 -13.90 19.19
CA GLY A 137 -1.84 -13.90 19.60
C GLY A 137 -2.36 -15.28 19.99
N ALA A 138 -1.89 -16.34 19.35
CA ALA A 138 -2.26 -17.73 19.68
C ALA A 138 -1.67 -18.17 21.05
N ALA A 139 -0.41 -17.83 21.32
CA ALA A 139 0.25 -18.16 22.58
C ALA A 139 -0.39 -17.47 23.81
N THR A 140 -1.07 -16.33 23.61
CA THR A 140 -1.79 -15.61 24.68
C THR A 140 -3.15 -16.24 24.98
N LYS A 141 -3.80 -16.87 23.99
CA LYS A 141 -5.10 -17.55 24.17
C LYS A 141 -5.00 -18.90 24.88
N GLU A 142 -3.86 -19.57 24.81
CA GLU A 142 -3.64 -20.85 25.50
C GLU A 142 -3.28 -20.70 26.99
N ARG A 143 -3.02 -19.48 27.48
CA ARG A 143 -2.65 -19.19 28.87
C ARG A 143 -3.79 -18.64 29.76
N ASN A 144 -4.99 -18.53 29.22
CA ASN A 144 -6.21 -18.14 29.94
C ASN A 144 -7.24 -19.29 29.86
#